data_1b2e1bf8c4c1bd7586b2d8334e3c895d
#
_entry.id   1b2e1bf8c4c1bd7586b2d8334e3c895d
#
_cell.length_a   1.000
_cell.length_b   1.000
_cell.length_c   1.000
_cell.angle_alpha   90.00
_cell.angle_beta   90.00
_cell.angle_gamma   90.00
#
_symmetry.space_group_name_H-M   'P 1'
#
loop_
_entity.id
_entity.type
_entity.pdbx_description
1 polymer ?
#
loop_
_entity_poly.entity_id
_entity_poly.type
_entity_poly.pdbx_seq_one_letter_code
_entity_poly.pdbx_strand_id
1 'polypeptide(L)'
;MIGIFDSGVGGMTVAQAVEQALPEQRLIYFGDLARTPYGSKSPETITNYARQNTQFLIDQGAKLIIIACNTAASIASDTLHREFDLPIFEVITPAVAKAVATTKSGRVGVIGTRATINSNIYEEKICALATRAKVFSQPCPLLVPLVEEGWLDKRETKMILRRYLSPL
;
A
#
# COMPACT_ATOMS: atom_id res chain seq x y z
N MET A 1 -4.18 -21.19 3.95
CA MET A 1 -3.44 -20.49 2.88
C MET A 1 -3.72 -19.00 2.98
N ILE A 2 -2.70 -18.18 2.91
CA ILE A 2 -2.78 -16.72 2.92
C ILE A 2 -2.76 -16.21 1.49
N GLY A 3 -3.75 -15.39 1.11
CA GLY A 3 -3.80 -14.70 -0.17
C GLY A 3 -3.21 -13.29 -0.04
N ILE A 4 -2.33 -12.91 -0.92
CA ILE A 4 -1.70 -11.59 -0.97
C ILE A 4 -1.92 -10.99 -2.34
N PHE A 5 -2.40 -9.75 -2.43
CA PHE A 5 -2.49 -9.07 -3.72
C PHE A 5 -1.86 -7.68 -3.72
N ASP A 6 -1.36 -7.31 -4.88
CA ASP A 6 -0.83 -5.99 -5.21
C ASP A 6 -1.24 -5.58 -6.64
N SER A 7 -1.18 -4.29 -6.94
CA SER A 7 -1.37 -3.78 -8.30
C SER A 7 -0.21 -4.07 -9.25
N GLY A 8 0.91 -4.56 -8.74
CA GLY A 8 2.14 -4.79 -9.50
C GLY A 8 3.02 -5.85 -8.89
N VAL A 9 4.31 -5.56 -8.77
CA VAL A 9 5.33 -6.45 -8.19
C VAL A 9 5.85 -5.99 -6.83
N GLY A 10 5.54 -4.77 -6.41
CA GLY A 10 6.03 -4.19 -5.16
C GLY A 10 5.60 -4.98 -3.92
N GLY A 11 4.42 -5.55 -3.94
CA GLY A 11 3.88 -6.39 -2.87
C GLY A 11 4.61 -7.71 -2.66
N MET A 12 5.52 -8.12 -3.56
CA MET A 12 6.37 -9.28 -3.36
C MET A 12 7.30 -9.09 -2.15
N THR A 13 7.65 -7.86 -1.80
CA THR A 13 8.40 -7.58 -0.56
C THR A 13 7.59 -7.93 0.69
N VAL A 14 6.27 -7.72 0.65
CA VAL A 14 5.35 -8.14 1.71
C VAL A 14 5.23 -9.67 1.73
N ALA A 15 5.07 -10.30 0.56
CA ALA A 15 4.99 -11.76 0.46
C ALA A 15 6.25 -12.43 1.03
N GLN A 16 7.43 -11.93 0.70
CA GLN A 16 8.70 -12.41 1.22
C GLN A 16 8.79 -12.27 2.75
N ALA A 17 8.37 -11.13 3.30
CA ALA A 17 8.37 -10.90 4.74
C ALA A 17 7.40 -11.85 5.47
N VAL A 18 6.24 -12.10 4.89
CA VAL A 18 5.26 -13.06 5.43
C VAL A 18 5.80 -14.48 5.38
N GLU A 19 6.42 -14.90 4.27
CA GLU A 19 7.04 -16.22 4.12
C GLU A 19 8.13 -16.44 5.16
N GLN A 20 8.99 -15.45 5.38
CA GLN A 20 10.04 -15.53 6.40
C GLN A 20 9.47 -15.61 7.83
N ALA A 21 8.39 -14.90 8.11
CA ALA A 21 7.76 -14.90 9.43
C ALA A 21 6.90 -16.15 9.70
N LEU A 22 6.33 -16.73 8.65
CA LEU A 22 5.37 -17.83 8.71
C LEU A 22 5.72 -18.93 7.68
N PRO A 23 6.89 -19.59 7.78
CA PRO A 23 7.40 -20.49 6.75
C PRO A 23 6.52 -21.74 6.52
N GLU A 24 5.72 -22.13 7.51
CA GLU A 24 4.79 -23.27 7.39
C GLU A 24 3.47 -22.91 6.70
N GLN A 25 3.22 -21.61 6.45
CA GLN A 25 1.98 -21.18 5.82
C GLN A 25 2.11 -21.15 4.29
N ARG A 26 1.14 -21.77 3.62
CA ARG A 26 1.06 -21.67 2.16
C ARG A 26 0.61 -20.27 1.77
N LEU A 27 1.32 -19.66 0.84
CA LEU A 27 1.01 -18.35 0.29
C LEU A 27 0.56 -18.46 -1.16
N ILE A 28 -0.34 -17.60 -1.56
CA ILE A 28 -0.64 -17.31 -2.95
C ILE A 28 -0.53 -15.80 -3.18
N TYR A 29 0.26 -15.38 -4.13
CA TYR A 29 0.45 -13.98 -4.51
C TYR A 29 -0.24 -13.70 -5.85
N PHE A 30 -1.00 -12.61 -5.91
CA PHE A 30 -1.61 -12.11 -7.13
C PHE A 30 -1.16 -10.67 -7.40
N GLY A 31 -0.36 -10.47 -8.45
CA GLY A 31 0.02 -9.16 -8.98
C GLY A 31 -0.85 -8.79 -10.17
N ASP A 32 -1.66 -7.73 -10.05
CA ASP A 32 -2.58 -7.28 -11.09
C ASP A 32 -1.87 -6.44 -12.17
N LEU A 33 -0.90 -7.04 -12.82
CA LEU A 33 -0.03 -6.38 -13.81
C LEU A 33 -0.80 -5.82 -15.03
N ALA A 34 -1.90 -6.47 -15.39
CA ALA A 34 -2.71 -6.05 -16.53
C ALA A 34 -3.41 -4.71 -16.32
N ARG A 35 -3.64 -4.31 -15.07
CA ARG A 35 -4.38 -3.10 -14.70
C ARG A 35 -3.54 -2.07 -13.93
N THR A 36 -2.26 -2.35 -13.74
CA THR A 36 -1.30 -1.40 -13.13
C THR A 36 -1.17 -0.13 -13.98
N PRO A 37 -0.81 1.05 -13.42
CA PRO A 37 -0.77 1.36 -12.00
C PRO A 37 -2.16 1.75 -11.44
N TYR A 38 -2.43 1.44 -10.19
CA TYR A 38 -3.69 1.83 -9.52
C TYR A 38 -3.71 3.31 -9.09
N GLY A 39 -2.55 3.90 -8.85
CA GLY A 39 -2.41 5.21 -8.22
C GLY A 39 -2.99 6.41 -8.99
N SER A 40 -3.33 6.23 -10.27
CA SER A 40 -3.96 7.23 -11.14
C SER A 40 -5.44 6.97 -11.44
N LYS A 41 -6.01 5.87 -10.90
CA LYS A 41 -7.39 5.47 -11.17
C LYS A 41 -8.35 6.06 -10.14
N SER A 42 -9.63 6.08 -10.46
CA SER A 42 -10.67 6.54 -9.55
C SER A 42 -10.84 5.59 -8.35
N PRO A 43 -11.31 6.08 -7.18
CA PRO A 43 -11.60 5.23 -6.03
C PRO A 43 -12.54 4.07 -6.35
N GLU A 44 -13.56 4.31 -7.16
CA GLU A 44 -14.50 3.28 -7.60
C GLU A 44 -13.80 2.18 -8.39
N THR A 45 -12.96 2.55 -9.37
CA THR A 45 -12.19 1.60 -10.18
C THR A 45 -11.25 0.77 -9.29
N ILE A 46 -10.53 1.41 -8.36
CA ILE A 46 -9.61 0.74 -7.44
C ILE A 46 -10.37 -0.25 -6.55
N THR A 47 -11.53 0.15 -6.02
CA THR A 47 -12.37 -0.71 -5.18
C THR A 47 -12.87 -1.92 -5.96
N ASN A 48 -13.32 -1.73 -7.20
CA ASN A 48 -13.78 -2.82 -8.06
C ASN A 48 -12.65 -3.82 -8.37
N TYR A 49 -11.45 -3.33 -8.64
CA TYR A 49 -10.29 -4.21 -8.87
C TYR A 49 -9.90 -4.97 -7.59
N ALA A 50 -9.85 -4.29 -6.46
CA ALA A 50 -9.53 -4.92 -5.18
C ALA A 50 -10.55 -6.00 -4.80
N ARG A 51 -11.84 -5.77 -5.06
CA ARG A 51 -12.92 -6.75 -4.88
C ARG A 51 -12.71 -8.00 -5.74
N GLN A 52 -12.40 -7.83 -7.02
CA GLN A 52 -12.12 -8.93 -7.94
C GLN A 52 -10.86 -9.71 -7.54
N ASN A 53 -9.79 -9.02 -7.14
CA ASN A 53 -8.56 -9.66 -6.68
C ASN A 53 -8.80 -10.48 -5.40
N THR A 54 -9.58 -9.94 -4.47
CA THR A 54 -9.96 -10.63 -3.22
C THR A 54 -10.78 -11.89 -3.54
N GLN A 55 -11.81 -11.76 -4.38
CA GLN A 55 -12.63 -12.90 -4.77
C GLN A 55 -11.80 -13.98 -5.47
N PHE A 56 -10.93 -13.59 -6.40
CA PHE A 56 -10.03 -14.53 -7.07
C PHE A 56 -9.18 -15.32 -6.08
N LEU A 57 -8.59 -14.65 -5.09
CA LEU A 57 -7.77 -15.33 -4.08
C LEU A 57 -8.60 -16.28 -3.21
N ILE A 58 -9.83 -15.90 -2.86
CA ILE A 58 -10.77 -16.79 -2.14
C ILE A 58 -11.08 -18.01 -2.96
N ASP A 59 -11.36 -17.87 -4.25
CA ASP A 59 -11.65 -18.97 -5.16
C ASP A 59 -10.45 -19.92 -5.31
N GLN A 60 -9.22 -19.40 -5.17
CA GLN A 60 -8.00 -20.20 -5.09
C GLN A 60 -7.76 -20.83 -3.70
N GLY A 61 -8.67 -20.65 -2.75
CA GLY A 61 -8.64 -21.27 -1.44
C GLY A 61 -7.94 -20.46 -0.34
N ALA A 62 -7.72 -19.16 -0.55
CA ALA A 62 -7.24 -18.29 0.52
C ALA A 62 -8.28 -18.23 1.66
N LYS A 63 -7.79 -18.24 2.91
CA LYS A 63 -8.60 -18.13 4.13
C LYS A 63 -8.31 -16.84 4.90
N LEU A 64 -7.36 -16.06 4.41
CA LEU A 64 -6.96 -14.77 4.93
C LEU A 64 -6.39 -13.96 3.75
N ILE A 65 -6.68 -12.68 3.69
CA ILE A 65 -6.18 -11.77 2.64
C ILE A 65 -5.25 -10.72 3.24
N ILE A 66 -4.16 -10.45 2.52
CA ILE A 66 -3.28 -9.29 2.79
C ILE A 66 -3.32 -8.37 1.57
N ILE A 67 -3.76 -7.13 1.77
CA ILE A 67 -3.70 -6.07 0.77
C ILE A 67 -2.30 -5.45 0.82
N ALA A 68 -1.41 -5.91 -0.05
CA ALA A 68 -0.03 -5.42 -0.11
C ALA A 68 0.11 -4.10 -0.88
N CYS A 69 -0.88 -3.77 -1.71
CA CYS A 69 -0.94 -2.52 -2.45
C CYS A 69 -1.35 -1.36 -1.55
N ASN A 70 -0.47 -0.38 -1.34
CA ASN A 70 -0.80 0.83 -0.58
C ASN A 70 -2.01 1.59 -1.16
N THR A 71 -2.09 1.68 -2.48
CA THR A 71 -3.22 2.35 -3.15
C THR A 71 -4.54 1.61 -2.93
N ALA A 72 -4.55 0.29 -3.08
CA ALA A 72 -5.75 -0.50 -2.81
C ALA A 72 -6.12 -0.48 -1.32
N ALA A 73 -5.14 -0.59 -0.43
CA ALA A 73 -5.34 -0.50 1.01
C ALA A 73 -5.96 0.83 1.44
N SER A 74 -5.47 1.95 0.86
CA SER A 74 -5.95 3.29 1.21
C SER A 74 -7.39 3.59 0.73
N ILE A 75 -7.88 2.87 -0.27
CA ILE A 75 -9.18 3.16 -0.90
C ILE A 75 -10.21 2.06 -0.59
N ALA A 76 -9.80 0.80 -0.62
CA ALA A 76 -10.74 -0.32 -0.66
C ALA A 76 -10.83 -1.12 0.65
N SER A 77 -9.89 -0.95 1.58
CA SER A 77 -9.79 -1.81 2.76
C SER A 77 -11.11 -1.91 3.55
N ASP A 78 -11.72 -0.76 3.89
CA ASP A 78 -12.98 -0.74 4.64
C ASP A 78 -14.14 -1.41 3.89
N THR A 79 -14.16 -1.25 2.57
CA THR A 79 -15.19 -1.89 1.73
C THR A 79 -15.01 -3.40 1.72
N LEU A 80 -13.77 -3.87 1.55
CA LEU A 80 -13.48 -5.31 1.55
C LEU A 80 -13.80 -5.94 2.91
N HIS A 81 -13.49 -5.29 4.03
CA HIS A 81 -13.85 -5.77 5.36
C HIS A 81 -15.38 -5.91 5.56
N ARG A 82 -16.19 -5.06 4.91
CA ARG A 82 -17.66 -5.16 5.01
C ARG A 82 -18.24 -6.23 4.09
N GLU A 83 -17.61 -6.50 2.95
CA GLU A 83 -18.16 -7.36 1.90
C GLU A 83 -17.73 -8.82 2.02
N PHE A 84 -16.59 -9.09 2.64
CA PHE A 84 -16.01 -10.43 2.73
C PHE A 84 -15.91 -10.91 4.17
N ASP A 85 -16.46 -12.09 4.44
CA ASP A 85 -16.45 -12.73 5.76
C ASP A 85 -15.18 -13.57 5.96
N LEU A 86 -14.01 -12.91 5.93
CA LEU A 86 -12.72 -13.53 6.24
C LEU A 86 -11.74 -12.47 6.79
N PRO A 87 -10.67 -12.87 7.51
CA PRO A 87 -9.66 -11.93 7.98
C PRO A 87 -8.97 -11.23 6.81
N ILE A 88 -8.99 -9.90 6.82
CA ILE A 88 -8.29 -9.04 5.85
C ILE A 88 -7.32 -8.15 6.61
N PHE A 89 -6.08 -8.12 6.16
CA PHE A 89 -5.02 -7.24 6.68
C PHE A 89 -4.53 -6.32 5.57
N GLU A 90 -3.95 -5.21 5.94
CA GLU A 90 -3.41 -4.23 4.99
C GLU A 90 -2.10 -3.63 5.51
N VAL A 91 -1.30 -3.06 4.62
CA VAL A 91 0.06 -2.60 4.92
C VAL A 91 0.15 -1.22 5.58
N ILE A 92 -0.93 -0.45 5.62
CA ILE A 92 -0.93 0.93 6.14
C ILE A 92 -0.90 0.94 7.66
N THR A 93 -1.75 0.15 8.31
CA THR A 93 -1.85 0.11 9.78
C THR A 93 -0.51 -0.18 10.46
N PRO A 94 0.25 -1.24 10.07
CA PRO A 94 1.56 -1.48 10.67
C PRO A 94 2.59 -0.40 10.31
N ALA A 95 2.52 0.18 9.10
CA ALA A 95 3.41 1.28 8.71
C ALA A 95 3.18 2.54 9.56
N VAL A 96 1.91 2.90 9.81
CA VAL A 96 1.53 4.00 10.68
C VAL A 96 2.00 3.77 12.12
N ALA A 97 1.75 2.58 12.67
CA ALA A 97 2.20 2.23 14.03
C ALA A 97 3.73 2.37 14.14
N LYS A 98 4.48 1.89 13.15
CA LYS A 98 5.94 2.02 13.10
C LYS A 98 6.39 3.48 12.99
N ALA A 99 5.74 4.28 12.15
CA ALA A 99 6.07 5.70 11.98
C ALA A 99 5.87 6.48 13.28
N VAL A 100 4.74 6.29 13.96
CA VAL A 100 4.44 6.93 15.24
C VAL A 100 5.44 6.51 16.33
N ALA A 101 5.78 5.22 16.41
CA ALA A 101 6.75 4.72 17.38
C ALA A 101 8.20 5.19 17.11
N THR A 102 8.51 5.58 15.88
CA THR A 102 9.89 5.93 15.46
C THR A 102 10.15 7.42 15.47
N THR A 103 9.15 8.26 15.18
CA THR A 103 9.33 9.70 15.10
C THR A 103 9.72 10.31 16.46
N LYS A 104 10.81 11.06 16.49
CA LYS A 104 11.25 11.78 17.69
C LYS A 104 10.70 13.21 17.74
N SER A 105 10.44 13.79 16.59
CA SER A 105 9.98 15.17 16.44
C SER A 105 8.45 15.30 16.40
N GLY A 106 7.72 14.20 16.31
CA GLY A 106 6.28 14.21 16.02
C GLY A 106 5.94 14.69 14.61
N ARG A 107 6.94 14.84 13.73
CA ARG A 107 6.72 15.19 12.32
C ARG A 107 6.90 13.96 11.46
N VAL A 108 5.93 13.71 10.57
CA VAL A 108 5.93 12.54 9.68
C VAL A 108 5.67 13.00 8.25
N GLY A 109 6.59 12.68 7.34
CA GLY A 109 6.38 12.86 5.91
C GLY A 109 5.79 11.59 5.30
N VAL A 110 4.71 11.74 4.53
CA VAL A 110 4.07 10.64 3.78
C VAL A 110 4.21 10.91 2.29
N ILE A 111 4.85 9.99 1.58
CA ILE A 111 4.92 10.00 0.11
C ILE A 111 4.16 8.80 -0.44
N GLY A 112 3.48 8.97 -1.56
CA GLY A 112 2.69 7.90 -2.17
C GLY A 112 2.12 8.27 -3.53
N THR A 113 1.27 7.40 -4.06
CA THR A 113 0.51 7.70 -5.27
C THR A 113 -0.51 8.82 -5.01
N ARG A 114 -1.06 9.42 -6.07
CA ARG A 114 -2.14 10.42 -5.91
C ARG A 114 -3.33 9.85 -5.14
N ALA A 115 -3.77 8.65 -5.49
CA ALA A 115 -4.91 8.02 -4.80
C ALA A 115 -4.63 7.79 -3.31
N THR A 116 -3.44 7.30 -2.95
CA THR A 116 -3.04 7.10 -1.55
C THR A 116 -3.02 8.41 -0.77
N ILE A 117 -2.44 9.47 -1.33
CA ILE A 117 -2.34 10.75 -0.63
C ILE A 117 -3.72 11.43 -0.53
N ASN A 118 -4.50 11.41 -1.61
CA ASN A 118 -5.83 12.03 -1.63
C ASN A 118 -6.85 11.32 -0.72
N SER A 119 -6.60 10.07 -0.33
CA SER A 119 -7.46 9.35 0.62
C SER A 119 -7.36 9.88 2.07
N ASN A 120 -6.29 10.59 2.41
CA ASN A 120 -5.92 11.07 3.74
C ASN A 120 -5.76 9.98 4.82
N ILE A 121 -5.87 8.69 4.49
CA ILE A 121 -5.89 7.58 5.44
C ILE A 121 -4.65 7.53 6.35
N TYR A 122 -3.47 7.86 5.80
CA TYR A 122 -2.24 7.91 6.61
C TYR A 122 -2.30 9.02 7.66
N GLU A 123 -2.75 10.21 7.28
CA GLU A 123 -2.90 11.35 8.19
C GLU A 123 -3.93 11.03 9.29
N GLU A 124 -5.10 10.52 8.90
CA GLU A 124 -6.15 10.13 9.84
C GLU A 124 -5.66 9.09 10.86
N LYS A 125 -5.02 8.00 10.39
CA LYS A 125 -4.51 6.94 11.26
C LYS A 125 -3.34 7.42 12.14
N ILE A 126 -2.43 8.26 11.63
CA ILE A 126 -1.32 8.83 12.41
C ILE A 126 -1.87 9.75 13.51
N CYS A 127 -2.79 10.66 13.17
CA CYS A 127 -3.38 11.58 14.12
C CYS A 127 -4.25 10.87 15.18
N ALA A 128 -4.90 9.76 14.82
CA ALA A 128 -5.63 8.92 15.78
C ALA A 128 -4.72 8.28 16.82
N LEU A 129 -3.51 7.85 16.44
CA LEU A 129 -2.52 7.26 17.36
C LEU A 129 -1.68 8.30 18.08
N ALA A 130 -1.43 9.45 17.48
CA ALA A 130 -0.58 10.50 18.00
C ALA A 130 -1.17 11.89 17.69
N THR A 131 -2.09 12.36 18.54
CA THR A 131 -2.89 13.58 18.34
C THR A 131 -2.06 14.87 18.15
N ARG A 132 -0.79 14.87 18.56
CA ARG A 132 0.15 16.01 18.40
C ARG A 132 1.06 15.85 17.17
N ALA A 133 0.94 14.76 16.42
CA ALA A 133 1.76 14.56 15.24
C ALA A 133 1.38 15.56 14.14
N LYS A 134 2.39 15.99 13.39
CA LYS A 134 2.21 16.83 12.19
C LYS A 134 2.56 15.97 10.98
N VAL A 135 1.59 15.79 10.10
CA VAL A 135 1.75 14.99 8.88
C VAL A 135 1.90 15.91 7.68
N PHE A 136 2.85 15.59 6.83
CA PHE A 136 3.14 16.29 5.58
C PHE A 136 3.02 15.29 4.45
N SER A 137 2.02 15.44 3.61
CA SER A 137 1.69 14.47 2.56
C SER A 137 2.06 14.99 1.19
N GLN A 138 2.80 14.21 0.39
CA GLN A 138 3.24 14.59 -0.94
C GLN A 138 2.95 13.49 -1.95
N PRO A 139 2.11 13.74 -2.98
CA PRO A 139 1.91 12.80 -4.07
C PRO A 139 3.16 12.73 -4.96
N CYS A 140 3.65 11.51 -5.19
CA CYS A 140 4.86 11.21 -5.95
C CYS A 140 4.57 10.23 -7.11
N PRO A 141 3.74 10.61 -8.10
CA PRO A 141 3.22 9.69 -9.11
C PRO A 141 4.28 9.05 -10.01
N LEU A 142 5.45 9.66 -10.15
CA LEU A 142 6.53 9.11 -11.00
C LEU A 142 7.39 8.05 -10.29
N LEU A 143 7.29 7.91 -8.96
CA LEU A 143 8.16 6.97 -8.26
C LEU A 143 7.85 5.51 -8.57
N VAL A 144 6.55 5.15 -8.70
CA VAL A 144 6.16 3.78 -9.04
C VAL A 144 6.72 3.36 -10.40
N PRO A 145 6.48 4.11 -11.52
CA PRO A 145 7.08 3.77 -12.81
C PRO A 145 8.61 3.67 -12.77
N LEU A 146 9.29 4.59 -12.08
CA LEU A 146 10.76 4.56 -11.99
C LEU A 146 11.29 3.31 -11.27
N VAL A 147 10.57 2.85 -10.25
CA VAL A 147 10.93 1.62 -9.54
C VAL A 147 10.65 0.39 -10.42
N GLU A 148 9.50 0.33 -11.07
CA GLU A 148 9.11 -0.78 -11.93
C GLU A 148 10.05 -0.92 -13.16
N GLU A 149 10.54 0.19 -13.71
CA GLU A 149 11.54 0.23 -14.79
C GLU A 149 12.99 0.03 -14.29
N GLY A 150 13.20 -0.19 -13.01
CA GLY A 150 14.52 -0.42 -12.43
C GLY A 150 15.44 0.82 -12.40
N TRP A 151 14.89 2.02 -12.50
CA TRP A 151 15.66 3.28 -12.49
C TRP A 151 16.00 3.75 -11.07
N LEU A 152 16.46 2.84 -10.21
CA LEU A 152 16.65 3.12 -8.78
C LEU A 152 17.80 4.12 -8.52
N ASP A 153 18.93 3.99 -9.21
CA ASP A 153 20.14 4.79 -8.96
C ASP A 153 20.39 5.89 -9.99
N LYS A 154 19.47 6.14 -10.90
CA LYS A 154 19.62 7.12 -11.97
C LYS A 154 19.63 8.55 -11.44
N ARG A 155 20.38 9.43 -12.12
CA ARG A 155 20.44 10.86 -11.82
C ARG A 155 19.05 11.50 -11.88
N GLU A 156 18.27 11.13 -12.87
CA GLU A 156 16.91 11.60 -13.11
C GLU A 156 16.00 11.25 -11.93
N THR A 157 16.07 10.03 -11.43
CA THR A 157 15.30 9.59 -10.25
C THR A 157 15.66 10.39 -9.01
N LYS A 158 16.97 10.66 -8.80
CA LYS A 158 17.42 11.49 -7.67
C LYS A 158 16.95 12.93 -7.80
N MET A 159 16.88 13.49 -9.01
CA MET A 159 16.32 14.83 -9.26
C MET A 159 14.82 14.88 -8.98
N ILE A 160 14.06 13.88 -9.44
CA ILE A 160 12.62 13.78 -9.21
C ILE A 160 12.34 13.64 -7.70
N LEU A 161 13.07 12.77 -7.01
CA LEU A 161 12.97 12.64 -5.56
C LEU A 161 13.22 13.96 -4.83
N ARG A 162 14.28 14.67 -5.15
CA ARG A 162 14.58 16.00 -4.54
C ARG A 162 13.44 16.97 -4.75
N ARG A 163 12.85 17.01 -5.96
CA ARG A 163 11.72 17.89 -6.26
C ARG A 163 10.48 17.53 -5.45
N TYR A 164 10.20 16.23 -5.26
CA TYR A 164 9.07 15.81 -4.44
C TYR A 164 9.28 16.03 -2.95
N LEU A 165 10.50 15.85 -2.45
CA LEU A 165 10.80 15.98 -1.02
C LEU A 165 11.04 17.42 -0.58
N SER A 166 11.34 18.35 -1.50
CA SER A 166 11.61 19.75 -1.18
C SER A 166 10.46 20.48 -0.47
N PRO A 167 9.17 20.17 -0.70
CA PRO A 167 8.06 20.79 0.03
C PRO A 167 7.82 20.23 1.45
N LEU A 168 8.40 19.06 1.77
CA LEU A 168 8.23 18.38 3.08
C LEU A 168 9.21 18.90 4.12
#